data_ed605f9781b136f604fe9f69b4f51e94
#
_entry.id   ed605f9781b136f604fe9f69b4f51e94
#
_cell.length_a   1.000
_cell.length_b   1.000
_cell.length_c   1.000
_cell.angle_alpha   90.00
_cell.angle_beta   90.00
_cell.angle_gamma   90.00
#
_symmetry.space_group_name_H-M   'P 1'
#
loop_
_entity.id
_entity.type
_entity.pdbx_description
1 polymer ?
#
loop_
_entity_poly.entity_id
_entity_poly.type
_entity_poly.pdbx_seq_one_letter_code
_entity_poly.pdbx_strand_id
1 'polypeptide(L)'
;RIPGYTEDEKINIANKYLLPKQIKDNGVKDGEMDLSDGTIKDIIRYYTRESGVRNLEREISKITRKVVKKVVNNESKDVTVNDKNLNDFLGVRKFKFGELEEQNKVGIVTGLAWTEFGGEILKIETVNMPGKGRMQITGKLGDVMQESVKAAKSFVRSKCLEFGIIPPTFEKKDFHIHVPEGATPKDGPSAGIAMVTSIVSSITKIPVKREIAMTGEVTITGQVLPIGGLKEKLLAAHRAGIKQVLIPKDNEKNLVDIPKKVIDDIKITPVNTADEVLKIALTKELKPTDWVEVDKISDNKKSEKTQASIQ
;
A
#
# COMPACT_ATOMS: atom_id res chain seq x y z
N ARG A 1 3.85 21.12 11.89
CA ARG A 1 2.92 20.50 10.92
C ARG A 1 1.75 19.92 11.69
N ILE A 2 0.51 20.18 11.27
CA ILE A 2 -0.68 19.62 11.94
C ILE A 2 -0.94 18.25 11.33
N PRO A 3 -0.99 17.16 12.12
CA PRO A 3 -1.31 15.85 11.63
C PRO A 3 -2.75 15.78 11.10
N GLY A 4 -3.03 14.84 10.18
CA GLY A 4 -4.38 14.60 9.69
C GLY A 4 -5.30 14.02 10.78
N TYR A 5 -6.61 14.23 10.62
CA TYR A 5 -7.63 13.67 11.50
C TYR A 5 -7.88 12.19 11.20
N THR A 6 -8.14 11.42 12.26
CA THR A 6 -8.66 10.04 12.16
C THR A 6 -10.10 10.03 11.66
N GLU A 7 -10.61 8.88 11.26
CA GLU A 7 -12.02 8.72 10.85
C GLU A 7 -12.97 9.10 11.99
N ASP A 8 -12.69 8.66 13.22
CA ASP A 8 -13.50 8.96 14.41
C ASP A 8 -13.44 10.45 14.76
N GLU A 9 -12.27 11.10 14.66
CA GLU A 9 -12.15 12.55 14.84
C GLU A 9 -12.95 13.33 13.78
N LYS A 10 -12.92 12.88 12.52
CA LYS A 10 -13.72 13.50 11.44
C LYS A 10 -15.22 13.36 11.69
N ILE A 11 -15.69 12.20 12.17
CA ILE A 11 -17.09 12.00 12.55
C ILE A 11 -17.47 12.95 13.69
N ASN A 12 -16.65 13.05 14.72
CA ASN A 12 -16.89 13.95 15.84
C ASN A 12 -16.91 15.42 15.40
N ILE A 13 -15.99 15.84 14.53
CA ILE A 13 -15.98 17.20 13.96
C ILE A 13 -17.23 17.45 13.11
N ALA A 14 -17.63 16.47 12.30
CA ALA A 14 -18.83 16.57 11.48
C ALA A 14 -20.08 16.81 12.34
N ASN A 15 -20.27 16.01 13.38
CA ASN A 15 -21.44 16.12 14.25
C ASN A 15 -21.45 17.40 15.09
N LYS A 16 -20.31 17.78 15.66
CA LYS A 16 -20.25 18.94 16.57
C LYS A 16 -20.24 20.29 15.85
N TYR A 17 -19.70 20.33 14.64
CA TYR A 17 -19.42 21.62 13.99
C TYR A 17 -19.95 21.72 12.57
N LEU A 18 -19.67 20.70 11.70
CA LEU A 18 -19.95 20.85 10.27
C LEU A 18 -21.46 20.71 10.00
N LEU A 19 -22.10 19.68 10.54
CA LEU A 19 -23.53 19.43 10.33
C LEU A 19 -24.39 20.55 10.90
N PRO A 20 -24.24 20.99 12.16
CA PRO A 20 -25.01 22.11 12.70
C PRO A 20 -24.82 23.41 11.91
N LYS A 21 -23.58 23.68 11.48
CA LYS A 21 -23.28 24.84 10.63
C LYS A 21 -24.03 24.78 9.30
N GLN A 22 -23.97 23.63 8.60
CA GLN A 22 -24.61 23.47 7.29
C GLN A 22 -26.13 23.47 7.40
N ILE A 23 -26.72 22.94 8.46
CA ILE A 23 -28.16 23.04 8.77
C ILE A 23 -28.58 24.50 8.89
N LYS A 24 -27.84 25.27 9.70
CA LYS A 24 -28.12 26.70 9.90
C LYS A 24 -27.95 27.52 8.62
N ASP A 25 -26.80 27.33 7.93
CA ASP A 25 -26.44 28.12 6.75
C ASP A 25 -27.39 27.87 5.56
N ASN A 26 -28.00 26.69 5.48
CA ASN A 26 -28.95 26.33 4.42
C ASN A 26 -30.44 26.44 4.87
N GLY A 27 -30.72 26.84 6.10
CA GLY A 27 -32.06 27.07 6.59
C GLY A 27 -32.93 25.80 6.77
N VAL A 28 -32.27 24.66 7.06
CA VAL A 28 -32.99 23.41 7.41
C VAL A 28 -33.59 23.55 8.80
N LYS A 29 -34.86 23.18 8.97
CA LYS A 29 -35.55 23.20 10.25
C LYS A 29 -35.33 21.90 11.03
N ASP A 30 -35.57 21.98 12.34
CA ASP A 30 -35.46 20.80 13.19
C ASP A 30 -36.40 19.67 12.71
N GLY A 31 -35.86 18.47 12.56
CA GLY A 31 -36.55 17.29 12.08
C GLY A 31 -36.64 17.13 10.56
N GLU A 32 -36.25 18.13 9.76
CA GLU A 32 -36.29 18.01 8.30
C GLU A 32 -35.14 17.15 7.71
N MET A 33 -34.06 16.93 8.47
CA MET A 33 -32.90 16.15 8.04
C MET A 33 -32.36 15.29 9.16
N ASP A 34 -32.11 14.02 8.86
CA ASP A 34 -31.38 13.10 9.72
C ASP A 34 -30.17 12.53 8.96
N LEU A 35 -29.00 12.55 9.60
CA LEU A 35 -27.72 12.06 9.06
C LEU A 35 -26.97 11.32 10.16
N SER A 36 -26.98 10.00 10.11
CA SER A 36 -26.34 9.15 11.13
C SER A 36 -24.82 9.14 11.04
N ASP A 37 -24.15 8.78 12.13
CA ASP A 37 -22.69 8.57 12.18
C ASP A 37 -22.22 7.55 11.12
N GLY A 38 -23.02 6.50 10.89
CA GLY A 38 -22.75 5.51 9.85
C GLY A 38 -22.72 6.14 8.46
N THR A 39 -23.65 7.04 8.17
CA THR A 39 -23.70 7.77 6.90
C THR A 39 -22.53 8.74 6.76
N ILE A 40 -22.16 9.46 7.83
CA ILE A 40 -20.98 10.34 7.84
C ILE A 40 -19.71 9.52 7.56
N LYS A 41 -19.60 8.35 8.16
CA LYS A 41 -18.51 7.40 7.92
C LYS A 41 -18.43 6.98 6.46
N ASP A 42 -19.55 6.70 5.82
CA ASP A 42 -19.61 6.35 4.40
C ASP A 42 -19.23 7.54 3.50
N ILE A 43 -19.61 8.77 3.87
CA ILE A 43 -19.17 9.98 3.17
C ILE A 43 -17.63 10.10 3.24
N ILE A 44 -17.05 9.91 4.43
CA ILE A 44 -15.60 9.96 4.64
C ILE A 44 -14.89 8.93 3.76
N ARG A 45 -15.39 7.69 3.72
CA ARG A 45 -14.76 6.55 3.05
C ARG A 45 -14.88 6.58 1.53
N TYR A 46 -16.05 6.96 1.03
CA TYR A 46 -16.39 6.77 -0.38
C TYR A 46 -16.45 8.07 -1.19
N TYR A 47 -16.53 9.23 -0.53
CA TYR A 47 -16.69 10.51 -1.22
C TYR A 47 -15.59 11.54 -0.92
N THR A 48 -14.75 11.30 0.11
CA THR A 48 -13.65 12.20 0.46
C THR A 48 -12.30 11.48 0.51
N ARG A 49 -11.23 12.21 0.15
CA ARG A 49 -9.82 11.76 0.27
C ARG A 49 -9.00 12.96 0.68
N GLU A 50 -8.86 13.17 1.98
CA GLU A 50 -8.19 14.34 2.56
C GLU A 50 -7.70 14.05 3.98
N SER A 51 -6.66 14.77 4.41
CA SER A 51 -6.19 14.75 5.80
C SER A 51 -7.06 15.59 6.74
N GLY A 52 -7.67 16.65 6.23
CA GLY A 52 -8.59 17.54 6.94
C GLY A 52 -10.06 17.15 6.81
N VAL A 53 -10.96 18.16 6.86
CA VAL A 53 -12.43 18.00 6.81
C VAL A 53 -13.11 18.93 5.80
N ARG A 54 -12.35 19.65 4.95
CA ARG A 54 -12.93 20.61 3.99
C ARG A 54 -13.80 19.96 2.92
N ASN A 55 -13.38 18.82 2.38
CA ASN A 55 -14.18 18.10 1.41
C ASN A 55 -15.39 17.43 2.08
N LEU A 56 -15.22 16.94 3.31
CA LEU A 56 -16.33 16.43 4.11
C LEU A 56 -17.41 17.52 4.33
N GLU A 57 -17.00 18.72 4.69
CA GLU A 57 -17.92 19.86 4.80
C GLU A 57 -18.65 20.15 3.49
N ARG A 58 -17.94 20.12 2.35
CA ARG A 58 -18.54 20.33 1.02
C ARG A 58 -19.56 19.25 0.65
N GLU A 59 -19.27 17.99 0.95
CA GLU A 59 -20.19 16.89 0.67
C GLU A 59 -21.44 16.98 1.59
N ILE A 60 -21.28 17.30 2.89
CA ILE A 60 -22.38 17.57 3.81
C ILE A 60 -23.22 18.74 3.29
N SER A 61 -22.62 19.84 2.85
CA SER A 61 -23.31 20.99 2.27
C SER A 61 -24.13 20.62 1.01
N LYS A 62 -23.63 19.74 0.16
CA LYS A 62 -24.39 19.24 -1.00
C LYS A 62 -25.62 18.45 -0.59
N ILE A 63 -25.49 17.58 0.43
CA ILE A 63 -26.60 16.81 0.97
C ILE A 63 -27.66 17.76 1.50
N THR A 64 -27.26 18.69 2.39
CA THR A 64 -28.17 19.64 3.04
C THR A 64 -28.94 20.47 2.00
N ARG A 65 -28.29 20.99 0.97
CA ARG A 65 -28.97 21.73 -0.10
C ARG A 65 -29.98 20.88 -0.90
N LYS A 66 -29.68 19.62 -1.13
CA LYS A 66 -30.63 18.72 -1.80
C LYS A 66 -31.79 18.34 -0.92
N VAL A 67 -31.57 18.22 0.40
CA VAL A 67 -32.67 18.07 1.40
C VAL A 67 -33.58 19.27 1.36
N VAL A 68 -33.06 20.49 1.47
CA VAL A 68 -33.84 21.72 1.37
C VAL A 68 -34.68 21.76 0.09
N LYS A 69 -34.07 21.41 -1.07
CA LYS A 69 -34.80 21.37 -2.33
C LYS A 69 -36.00 20.40 -2.27
N LYS A 70 -35.82 19.21 -1.71
CA LYS A 70 -36.92 18.22 -1.56
C LYS A 70 -38.04 18.73 -0.65
N VAL A 71 -37.67 19.35 0.47
CA VAL A 71 -38.63 19.91 1.42
C VAL A 71 -39.42 21.09 0.81
N VAL A 72 -38.75 22.03 0.15
CA VAL A 72 -39.38 23.18 -0.52
C VAL A 72 -40.30 22.76 -1.67
N ASN A 73 -39.89 21.71 -2.41
CA ASN A 73 -40.76 21.16 -3.47
C ASN A 73 -41.93 20.31 -2.94
N ASN A 74 -42.09 20.17 -1.63
CA ASN A 74 -43.09 19.29 -0.99
C ASN A 74 -42.98 17.80 -1.39
N GLU A 75 -41.75 17.36 -1.79
CA GLU A 75 -41.47 15.96 -2.10
C GLU A 75 -41.38 15.11 -0.81
N SER A 76 -40.92 15.70 0.29
CA SER A 76 -40.80 15.08 1.60
C SER A 76 -40.82 16.15 2.71
N LYS A 77 -41.38 15.84 3.91
CA LYS A 77 -41.33 16.75 5.06
C LYS A 77 -40.08 16.53 5.91
N ASP A 78 -39.58 15.31 5.92
CA ASP A 78 -38.41 14.82 6.63
C ASP A 78 -37.59 13.92 5.70
N VAL A 79 -36.30 14.05 5.72
CA VAL A 79 -35.39 13.33 4.84
C VAL A 79 -34.28 12.64 5.67
N THR A 80 -34.39 11.33 5.83
CA THR A 80 -33.31 10.51 6.39
C THR A 80 -32.34 10.13 5.29
N VAL A 81 -31.08 10.55 5.46
CA VAL A 81 -29.98 10.20 4.54
C VAL A 81 -29.19 9.02 5.13
N ASN A 82 -29.09 7.95 4.38
CA ASN A 82 -28.43 6.71 4.79
C ASN A 82 -27.60 6.11 3.64
N ASP A 83 -26.94 4.98 3.90
CA ASP A 83 -26.09 4.26 2.93
C ASP A 83 -26.79 3.88 1.63
N LYS A 84 -28.11 3.59 1.69
CA LYS A 84 -28.91 3.16 0.53
C LYS A 84 -29.26 4.30 -0.42
N ASN A 85 -29.50 5.50 0.11
CA ASN A 85 -29.91 6.66 -0.68
C ASN A 85 -28.80 7.71 -0.83
N LEU A 86 -27.62 7.51 -0.26
CA LEU A 86 -26.50 8.44 -0.33
C LEU A 86 -26.08 8.77 -1.78
N ASN A 87 -26.24 7.80 -2.69
CA ASN A 87 -25.98 8.00 -4.12
C ASN A 87 -26.91 9.04 -4.77
N ASP A 88 -28.12 9.21 -4.28
CA ASP A 88 -29.08 10.21 -4.81
C ASP A 88 -28.61 11.64 -4.48
N PHE A 89 -27.91 11.78 -3.37
CA PHE A 89 -27.38 13.05 -2.89
C PHE A 89 -26.00 13.38 -3.45
N LEU A 90 -25.07 12.41 -3.49
CA LEU A 90 -23.66 12.64 -3.81
C LEU A 90 -23.24 12.06 -5.16
N GLY A 91 -24.10 11.26 -5.80
CA GLY A 91 -23.77 10.52 -7.01
C GLY A 91 -23.02 9.21 -6.70
N VAL A 92 -22.42 8.62 -7.71
CA VAL A 92 -21.64 7.37 -7.57
C VAL A 92 -20.47 7.54 -6.61
N ARG A 93 -20.14 6.49 -5.88
CA ARG A 93 -18.96 6.46 -5.00
C ARG A 93 -17.71 6.80 -5.78
N LYS A 94 -16.93 7.77 -5.28
CA LYS A 94 -15.71 8.28 -5.93
C LYS A 94 -14.48 7.45 -5.61
N PHE A 95 -14.48 6.84 -4.43
CA PHE A 95 -13.34 6.09 -3.91
C PHE A 95 -13.79 4.69 -3.49
N LYS A 96 -12.89 3.74 -3.61
CA LYS A 96 -13.04 2.41 -3.07
C LYS A 96 -12.41 2.36 -1.69
N PHE A 97 -13.04 1.65 -0.77
CA PHE A 97 -12.57 1.53 0.61
C PHE A 97 -12.37 0.06 0.96
N GLY A 98 -11.20 -0.24 1.57
CA GLY A 98 -10.97 -1.56 2.16
C GLY A 98 -10.74 -2.68 1.15
N GLU A 99 -10.23 -2.40 -0.04
CA GLU A 99 -9.87 -3.44 -1.00
C GLU A 99 -8.57 -4.14 -0.61
N LEU A 100 -8.67 -5.04 0.37
CA LEU A 100 -7.67 -6.10 0.52
C LEU A 100 -7.85 -7.10 -0.63
N GLU A 101 -6.73 -7.66 -1.09
CA GLU A 101 -6.79 -8.79 -2.00
C GLU A 101 -7.64 -9.91 -1.38
N GLU A 102 -8.46 -10.58 -2.18
CA GLU A 102 -9.30 -11.68 -1.68
C GLU A 102 -8.48 -12.90 -1.25
N GLN A 103 -7.30 -13.06 -1.84
CA GLN A 103 -6.41 -14.20 -1.62
C GLN A 103 -4.94 -13.75 -1.52
N ASN A 104 -4.11 -14.59 -0.91
CA ASN A 104 -2.66 -14.44 -0.92
C ASN A 104 -2.14 -14.64 -2.34
N LYS A 105 -1.38 -13.68 -2.86
CA LYS A 105 -0.90 -13.69 -4.25
C LYS A 105 0.62 -13.66 -4.32
N VAL A 106 1.14 -14.27 -5.39
CA VAL A 106 2.58 -14.25 -5.70
C VAL A 106 2.95 -12.91 -6.31
N GLY A 107 4.01 -12.28 -5.79
CA GLY A 107 4.56 -11.03 -6.32
C GLY A 107 3.74 -9.78 -6.00
N ILE A 108 2.64 -9.90 -5.26
CA ILE A 108 1.80 -8.76 -4.86
C ILE A 108 2.00 -8.48 -3.38
N VAL A 109 2.38 -7.24 -3.07
CA VAL A 109 2.68 -6.77 -1.71
C VAL A 109 1.93 -5.48 -1.44
N THR A 110 1.43 -5.35 -0.22
CA THR A 110 0.83 -4.13 0.29
C THR A 110 1.88 -3.28 0.99
N GLY A 111 2.28 -2.18 0.38
CA GLY A 111 3.08 -1.13 0.99
C GLY A 111 2.21 -0.02 1.56
N LEU A 112 2.84 0.92 2.25
CA LEU A 112 2.20 2.11 2.82
C LEU A 112 2.91 3.36 2.34
N ALA A 113 2.17 4.29 1.78
CA ALA A 113 2.63 5.59 1.34
C ALA A 113 2.06 6.71 2.21
N TRP A 114 2.74 7.84 2.20
CA TRP A 114 2.27 9.09 2.76
C TRP A 114 2.20 10.15 1.66
N THR A 115 1.09 10.87 1.61
CA THR A 115 0.82 11.92 0.65
C THR A 115 0.35 13.19 1.36
N GLU A 116 0.22 14.30 0.65
CA GLU A 116 -0.37 15.55 1.18
C GLU A 116 -1.81 15.34 1.68
N PHE A 117 -2.50 14.34 1.19
CA PHE A 117 -3.88 14.00 1.56
C PHE A 117 -3.96 13.03 2.74
N GLY A 118 -2.84 12.52 3.21
CA GLY A 118 -2.73 11.55 4.30
C GLY A 118 -2.03 10.27 3.88
N GLY A 119 -2.22 9.20 4.66
CA GLY A 119 -1.67 7.89 4.33
C GLY A 119 -2.51 7.15 3.30
N GLU A 120 -1.85 6.36 2.47
CA GLU A 120 -2.46 5.55 1.41
C GLU A 120 -1.87 4.14 1.36
N ILE A 121 -2.68 3.20 0.88
CA ILE A 121 -2.21 1.86 0.54
C ILE A 121 -1.48 1.92 -0.80
N LEU A 122 -0.31 1.33 -0.85
CA LEU A 122 0.51 1.24 -2.03
C LEU A 122 0.61 -0.24 -2.45
N LYS A 123 -0.08 -0.60 -3.51
CA LYS A 123 0.06 -1.94 -4.08
C LYS A 123 1.34 -2.01 -4.92
N ILE A 124 2.15 -3.05 -4.72
CA ILE A 124 3.37 -3.30 -5.49
C ILE A 124 3.22 -4.68 -6.12
N GLU A 125 3.36 -4.73 -7.42
CA GLU A 125 3.22 -5.94 -8.21
C GLU A 125 4.55 -6.24 -8.92
N THR A 126 5.04 -7.47 -8.77
CA THR A 126 6.25 -7.93 -9.45
C THR A 126 5.97 -9.21 -10.20
N VAL A 127 6.30 -9.21 -11.49
CA VAL A 127 6.30 -10.40 -12.32
C VAL A 127 7.70 -10.67 -12.86
N ASN A 128 7.98 -11.92 -13.15
CA ASN A 128 9.20 -12.31 -13.87
C ASN A 128 8.84 -13.15 -15.09
N MET A 129 9.62 -13.01 -16.14
CA MET A 129 9.42 -13.66 -17.44
C MET A 129 10.78 -14.09 -18.02
N PRO A 130 10.84 -15.02 -18.97
CA PRO A 130 12.08 -15.33 -19.70
C PRO A 130 12.70 -14.06 -20.29
N GLY A 131 14.01 -13.88 -20.14
CA GLY A 131 14.67 -12.65 -20.59
C GLY A 131 16.17 -12.68 -20.38
N LYS A 132 16.78 -11.50 -20.22
CA LYS A 132 18.23 -11.28 -20.12
C LYS A 132 18.64 -10.50 -18.86
N GLY A 133 17.85 -10.56 -17.78
CA GLY A 133 18.13 -9.88 -16.51
C GLY A 133 17.69 -8.41 -16.45
N ARG A 134 16.88 -7.95 -17.41
CA ARG A 134 16.42 -6.57 -17.43
C ARG A 134 15.42 -6.32 -16.29
N MET A 135 15.44 -5.08 -15.75
CA MET A 135 14.48 -4.61 -14.78
C MET A 135 13.64 -3.50 -15.40
N GLN A 136 12.35 -3.74 -15.55
CA GLN A 136 11.38 -2.73 -15.98
C GLN A 136 10.65 -2.20 -14.74
N ILE A 137 10.41 -0.89 -14.71
CA ILE A 137 9.73 -0.20 -13.62
C ILE A 137 8.65 0.69 -14.22
N THR A 138 7.41 0.56 -13.76
CA THR A 138 6.28 1.37 -14.20
C THR A 138 5.42 1.83 -13.02
N GLY A 139 4.63 2.90 -13.20
CA GLY A 139 3.74 3.47 -12.18
C GLY A 139 4.09 4.92 -11.80
N LYS A 140 4.82 5.65 -12.65
CA LYS A 140 5.31 7.03 -12.41
C LYS A 140 6.09 7.15 -11.10
N LEU A 141 7.08 6.27 -10.92
CA LEU A 141 7.97 6.30 -9.77
C LEU A 141 9.05 7.37 -9.96
N GLY A 142 9.23 8.21 -8.97
CA GLY A 142 10.32 9.19 -8.90
C GLY A 142 11.69 8.52 -8.72
N ASP A 143 12.74 9.33 -8.79
CA ASP A 143 14.11 8.83 -8.83
C ASP A 143 14.49 8.06 -7.56
N VAL A 144 14.11 8.56 -6.38
CA VAL A 144 14.40 7.89 -5.09
C VAL A 144 13.75 6.51 -5.01
N MET A 145 12.51 6.40 -5.48
CA MET A 145 11.80 5.11 -5.48
C MET A 145 12.39 4.14 -6.50
N GLN A 146 12.87 4.62 -7.65
CA GLN A 146 13.59 3.81 -8.64
C GLN A 146 14.94 3.30 -8.10
N GLU A 147 15.67 4.13 -7.34
CA GLU A 147 16.88 3.72 -6.63
C GLU A 147 16.58 2.65 -5.58
N SER A 148 15.50 2.80 -4.83
CA SER A 148 15.04 1.79 -3.86
C SER A 148 14.78 0.43 -4.52
N VAL A 149 14.20 0.40 -5.74
CA VAL A 149 14.04 -0.84 -6.52
C VAL A 149 15.39 -1.47 -6.88
N LYS A 150 16.37 -0.65 -7.29
CA LYS A 150 17.72 -1.14 -7.63
C LYS A 150 18.42 -1.70 -6.39
N ALA A 151 18.33 -1.03 -5.24
CA ALA A 151 18.87 -1.50 -3.98
C ALA A 151 18.24 -2.83 -3.55
N ALA A 152 16.91 -2.94 -3.63
CA ALA A 152 16.17 -4.16 -3.34
C ALA A 152 16.61 -5.33 -4.24
N LYS A 153 16.75 -5.10 -5.56
CA LYS A 153 17.28 -6.13 -6.49
C LYS A 153 18.68 -6.58 -6.11
N SER A 154 19.58 -5.63 -5.78
CA SER A 154 20.95 -5.93 -5.40
C SER A 154 21.01 -6.77 -4.13
N PHE A 155 20.23 -6.43 -3.11
CA PHE A 155 20.09 -7.21 -1.88
C PHE A 155 19.60 -8.63 -2.17
N VAL A 156 18.50 -8.78 -2.93
CA VAL A 156 17.96 -10.11 -3.25
C VAL A 156 18.97 -10.94 -4.02
N ARG A 157 19.73 -10.34 -4.94
CA ARG A 157 20.77 -11.03 -5.69
C ARG A 157 21.94 -11.47 -4.80
N SER A 158 22.37 -10.63 -3.85
CA SER A 158 23.47 -10.95 -2.94
C SER A 158 23.14 -12.10 -1.99
N LYS A 159 21.89 -12.27 -1.63
CA LYS A 159 21.40 -13.32 -0.72
C LYS A 159 20.61 -14.43 -1.42
N CYS A 160 20.74 -14.55 -2.74
CA CYS A 160 19.87 -15.41 -3.53
C CYS A 160 19.88 -16.89 -3.07
N LEU A 161 21.05 -17.45 -2.73
CA LEU A 161 21.14 -18.84 -2.27
C LEU A 161 20.43 -19.07 -0.94
N GLU A 162 20.51 -18.11 -0.02
CA GLU A 162 19.78 -18.17 1.25
C GLU A 162 18.25 -18.17 1.04
N PHE A 163 17.80 -17.52 -0.05
CA PHE A 163 16.39 -17.45 -0.42
C PHE A 163 15.93 -18.61 -1.33
N GLY A 164 16.81 -19.58 -1.62
CA GLY A 164 16.49 -20.67 -2.53
C GLY A 164 16.46 -20.28 -4.00
N ILE A 165 17.18 -19.24 -4.38
CA ILE A 165 17.23 -18.70 -5.74
C ILE A 165 18.62 -18.94 -6.32
N ILE A 166 18.69 -19.63 -7.47
CA ILE A 166 19.98 -19.85 -8.15
C ILE A 166 20.42 -18.59 -8.92
N PRO A 167 21.70 -18.20 -8.89
CA PRO A 167 22.22 -16.99 -9.52
C PRO A 167 21.84 -16.80 -10.99
N PRO A 168 21.84 -17.83 -11.87
CA PRO A 168 21.44 -17.69 -13.27
C PRO A 168 20.01 -17.15 -13.48
N THR A 169 19.16 -17.22 -12.46
CA THR A 169 17.79 -16.66 -12.52
C THR A 169 17.81 -15.17 -12.88
N PHE A 170 18.77 -14.42 -12.34
CA PHE A 170 18.88 -12.98 -12.58
C PHE A 170 19.42 -12.62 -13.98
N GLU A 171 19.93 -13.58 -14.71
CA GLU A 171 20.45 -13.41 -16.07
C GLU A 171 19.49 -13.95 -17.12
N LYS A 172 18.69 -14.96 -16.75
CA LYS A 172 17.76 -15.65 -17.67
C LYS A 172 16.30 -15.18 -17.55
N LYS A 173 16.01 -14.27 -16.61
CA LYS A 173 14.68 -13.71 -16.43
C LYS A 173 14.70 -12.19 -16.38
N ASP A 174 13.78 -11.57 -17.09
CA ASP A 174 13.46 -10.17 -16.93
C ASP A 174 12.44 -10.00 -15.80
N PHE A 175 12.49 -8.86 -15.13
CA PHE A 175 11.63 -8.50 -14.01
C PHE A 175 10.86 -7.23 -14.34
N HIS A 176 9.59 -7.22 -14.04
CA HIS A 176 8.78 -6.01 -14.17
C HIS A 176 8.12 -5.71 -12.82
N ILE A 177 8.45 -4.56 -12.25
CA ILE A 177 7.80 -4.02 -11.06
C ILE A 177 6.83 -2.94 -11.50
N HIS A 178 5.58 -3.08 -11.09
CA HIS A 178 4.53 -2.13 -11.37
C HIS A 178 3.91 -1.64 -10.05
N VAL A 179 3.72 -0.33 -9.95
CA VAL A 179 2.94 0.28 -8.87
C VAL A 179 1.73 0.95 -9.50
N PRO A 180 0.53 0.36 -9.38
CA PRO A 180 -0.70 0.88 -9.96
C PRO A 180 -1.01 2.33 -9.60
N GLU A 181 -2.04 2.90 -10.23
CA GLU A 181 -2.44 4.31 -10.08
C GLU A 181 -1.39 5.31 -10.62
N GLY A 182 -0.94 5.09 -11.87
CA GLY A 182 0.06 5.93 -12.55
C GLY A 182 -0.36 7.40 -12.77
N ALA A 183 -1.59 7.79 -12.44
CA ALA A 183 -2.02 9.18 -12.46
C ALA A 183 -1.37 10.01 -11.35
N THR A 184 -1.05 9.38 -10.22
CA THR A 184 -0.42 10.03 -9.06
C THR A 184 1.07 9.69 -9.03
N PRO A 185 1.98 10.67 -9.14
CA PRO A 185 3.41 10.44 -8.97
C PRO A 185 3.72 9.89 -7.55
N LYS A 186 4.62 8.93 -7.49
CA LYS A 186 5.03 8.28 -6.24
C LYS A 186 6.54 8.37 -6.12
N ASP A 187 7.02 8.85 -4.98
CA ASP A 187 8.46 8.92 -4.70
C ASP A 187 8.76 8.64 -3.23
N GLY A 188 10.02 8.31 -2.95
CA GLY A 188 10.53 8.05 -1.62
C GLY A 188 11.03 6.62 -1.40
N PRO A 189 11.91 6.41 -0.39
CA PRO A 189 12.60 5.13 -0.18
C PRO A 189 11.76 4.13 0.64
N SER A 190 10.66 4.54 1.26
CA SER A 190 9.93 3.78 2.28
C SER A 190 9.21 2.51 1.79
N ALA A 191 9.25 2.23 0.48
CA ALA A 191 8.72 1.01 -0.11
C ALA A 191 9.78 -0.11 -0.27
N GLY A 192 11.02 0.11 0.17
CA GLY A 192 12.16 -0.80 -0.06
C GLY A 192 11.90 -2.24 0.37
N ILE A 193 11.43 -2.45 1.61
CA ILE A 193 11.12 -3.81 2.10
C ILE A 193 9.97 -4.47 1.33
N ALA A 194 9.02 -3.70 0.83
CA ALA A 194 7.94 -4.22 0.01
C ALA A 194 8.43 -4.61 -1.39
N MET A 195 9.39 -3.86 -1.96
CA MET A 195 10.06 -4.22 -3.21
C MET A 195 10.86 -5.52 -3.06
N VAL A 196 11.64 -5.68 -1.99
CA VAL A 196 12.34 -6.94 -1.68
C VAL A 196 11.37 -8.11 -1.62
N THR A 197 10.30 -7.96 -0.84
CA THR A 197 9.30 -9.01 -0.64
C THR A 197 8.61 -9.40 -1.95
N SER A 198 8.26 -8.43 -2.78
CA SER A 198 7.59 -8.68 -4.06
C SER A 198 8.53 -9.40 -5.07
N ILE A 199 9.81 -9.02 -5.12
CA ILE A 199 10.81 -9.66 -5.98
C ILE A 199 11.02 -11.12 -5.54
N VAL A 200 11.30 -11.36 -4.25
CA VAL A 200 11.49 -12.70 -3.70
C VAL A 200 10.28 -13.59 -3.93
N SER A 201 9.08 -13.10 -3.59
CA SER A 201 7.81 -13.81 -3.83
C SER A 201 7.63 -14.17 -5.31
N SER A 202 7.91 -13.24 -6.23
CA SER A 202 7.73 -13.49 -7.66
C SER A 202 8.67 -14.58 -8.18
N ILE A 203 9.92 -14.66 -7.66
CA ILE A 203 10.91 -15.65 -8.07
C ILE A 203 10.61 -17.01 -7.47
N THR A 204 10.41 -17.06 -6.15
CA THR A 204 10.21 -18.30 -5.39
C THR A 204 8.82 -18.90 -5.56
N LYS A 205 7.87 -18.11 -6.14
CA LYS A 205 6.45 -18.46 -6.27
C LYS A 205 5.74 -18.68 -4.93
N ILE A 206 6.31 -18.15 -3.84
CA ILE A 206 5.67 -18.17 -2.52
C ILE A 206 4.76 -16.95 -2.40
N PRO A 207 3.46 -17.13 -2.16
CA PRO A 207 2.53 -16.02 -2.00
C PRO A 207 2.84 -15.16 -0.78
N VAL A 208 2.50 -13.87 -0.86
CA VAL A 208 2.56 -12.93 0.27
C VAL A 208 1.22 -12.92 1.00
N LYS A 209 1.24 -12.85 2.32
CA LYS A 209 0.04 -12.76 3.16
C LYS A 209 -0.67 -11.43 2.91
N ARG A 210 -1.91 -11.48 2.48
CA ARG A 210 -2.73 -10.33 2.09
C ARG A 210 -3.06 -9.36 3.23
N GLU A 211 -3.14 -9.89 4.44
CA GLU A 211 -3.45 -9.14 5.65
C GLU A 211 -2.28 -8.33 6.22
N ILE A 212 -1.08 -8.47 5.60
CA ILE A 212 0.13 -7.77 6.03
C ILE A 212 0.40 -6.59 5.10
N ALA A 213 0.62 -5.42 5.70
CA ALA A 213 1.22 -4.28 5.02
C ALA A 213 2.61 -3.99 5.60
N MET A 214 3.42 -3.27 4.86
CA MET A 214 4.77 -2.97 5.30
C MET A 214 5.27 -1.61 4.80
N THR A 215 6.19 -1.02 5.56
CA THR A 215 6.89 0.20 5.19
C THR A 215 8.29 0.18 5.80
N GLY A 216 9.28 0.57 5.04
CA GLY A 216 10.68 0.61 5.46
C GLY A 216 11.59 0.83 4.26
N GLU A 217 12.61 1.65 4.43
CA GLU A 217 13.70 1.72 3.49
C GLU A 217 14.60 0.50 3.66
N VAL A 218 15.20 0.00 2.59
CA VAL A 218 16.13 -1.13 2.64
C VAL A 218 17.48 -0.73 2.10
N THR A 219 18.54 -1.11 2.82
CA THR A 219 19.92 -1.00 2.32
C THR A 219 20.29 -2.20 1.45
N ILE A 220 21.38 -2.09 0.69
CA ILE A 220 21.92 -3.21 -0.10
C ILE A 220 22.43 -4.37 0.76
N THR A 221 22.57 -4.16 2.07
CA THR A 221 22.95 -5.20 3.06
C THR A 221 21.73 -5.77 3.79
N GLY A 222 20.51 -5.28 3.48
CA GLY A 222 19.26 -5.78 4.04
C GLY A 222 18.83 -5.14 5.36
N GLN A 223 19.50 -4.09 5.82
CA GLN A 223 19.05 -3.33 6.99
C GLN A 223 17.79 -2.54 6.65
N VAL A 224 16.86 -2.46 7.59
CA VAL A 224 15.63 -1.70 7.47
C VAL A 224 15.78 -0.37 8.18
N LEU A 225 15.75 0.72 7.42
CA LEU A 225 15.93 2.07 7.91
C LEU A 225 14.61 2.78 8.21
N PRO A 226 14.62 3.77 9.15
CA PRO A 226 13.42 4.48 9.58
C PRO A 226 12.80 5.32 8.45
N ILE A 227 11.49 5.55 8.60
CA ILE A 227 10.66 6.27 7.60
C ILE A 227 9.87 7.41 8.24
N GLY A 228 9.40 8.33 7.41
CA GLY A 228 8.48 9.38 7.83
C GLY A 228 7.01 9.01 7.65
N GLY A 229 6.12 9.77 8.32
CA GLY A 229 4.67 9.66 8.15
C GLY A 229 4.08 8.36 8.71
N LEU A 230 4.66 7.79 9.77
CA LEU A 230 4.18 6.53 10.33
C LEU A 230 2.72 6.61 10.78
N LYS A 231 2.30 7.71 11.41
CA LYS A 231 0.92 7.91 11.87
C LYS A 231 -0.07 7.78 10.70
N GLU A 232 0.15 8.53 9.65
CA GLU A 232 -0.72 8.55 8.47
C GLU A 232 -0.75 7.17 7.79
N LYS A 233 0.39 6.50 7.72
CA LYS A 233 0.50 5.16 7.14
C LYS A 233 -0.28 4.12 7.94
N LEU A 234 -0.18 4.14 9.28
CA LEU A 234 -0.96 3.23 10.13
C LEU A 234 -2.45 3.52 10.10
N LEU A 235 -2.85 4.80 10.01
CA LEU A 235 -4.24 5.17 9.80
C LEU A 235 -4.79 4.66 8.47
N ALA A 236 -3.97 4.69 7.40
CA ALA A 236 -4.36 4.11 6.11
C ALA A 236 -4.50 2.59 6.17
N ALA A 237 -3.56 1.91 6.82
CA ALA A 237 -3.61 0.47 7.04
C ALA A 237 -4.86 0.07 7.83
N HIS A 238 -5.18 0.81 8.90
CA HIS A 238 -6.39 0.60 9.71
C HIS A 238 -7.67 0.75 8.89
N ARG A 239 -7.78 1.84 8.13
CA ARG A 239 -8.92 2.05 7.22
C ARG A 239 -9.08 0.94 6.20
N ALA A 240 -7.98 0.41 5.67
CA ALA A 240 -7.98 -0.68 4.70
C ALA A 240 -8.26 -2.07 5.31
N GLY A 241 -8.38 -2.17 6.63
CA GLY A 241 -8.64 -3.45 7.31
C GLY A 241 -7.42 -4.37 7.42
N ILE A 242 -6.19 -3.84 7.25
CA ILE A 242 -4.94 -4.55 7.45
C ILE A 242 -4.87 -5.05 8.89
N LYS A 243 -4.41 -6.29 9.09
CA LYS A 243 -4.31 -6.93 10.41
C LYS A 243 -2.93 -6.84 11.03
N GLN A 244 -1.89 -6.74 10.20
CA GLN A 244 -0.52 -6.62 10.68
C GLN A 244 0.26 -5.62 9.82
N VAL A 245 1.08 -4.79 10.47
CA VAL A 245 1.97 -3.85 9.79
C VAL A 245 3.40 -4.07 10.25
N LEU A 246 4.32 -4.25 9.28
CA LEU A 246 5.75 -4.31 9.53
C LEU A 246 6.33 -2.90 9.40
N ILE A 247 7.04 -2.46 10.43
CA ILE A 247 7.65 -1.12 10.50
C ILE A 247 9.13 -1.24 10.85
N PRO A 248 9.97 -0.25 10.49
CA PRO A 248 11.35 -0.22 10.97
C PRO A 248 11.42 -0.15 12.50
N LYS A 249 12.36 -0.87 13.10
CA LYS A 249 12.58 -0.89 14.57
C LYS A 249 12.74 0.53 15.13
N ASP A 250 13.48 1.38 14.45
CA ASP A 250 13.72 2.75 14.88
C ASP A 250 12.46 3.64 14.88
N ASN A 251 11.40 3.22 14.19
CA ASN A 251 10.11 3.89 14.24
C ASN A 251 9.21 3.47 15.41
N GLU A 252 9.61 2.51 16.23
CA GLU A 252 8.86 2.09 17.41
C GLU A 252 8.60 3.26 18.37
N LYS A 253 9.56 4.18 18.49
CA LYS A 253 9.41 5.43 19.26
C LYS A 253 8.27 6.32 18.79
N ASN A 254 7.87 6.24 17.53
CA ASN A 254 6.77 7.04 16.99
C ASN A 254 5.38 6.47 17.29
N LEU A 255 5.29 5.28 17.90
CA LEU A 255 4.00 4.66 18.27
C LEU A 255 3.27 5.44 19.37
N VAL A 256 3.97 6.24 20.15
CA VAL A 256 3.38 7.13 21.16
C VAL A 256 2.37 8.13 20.57
N ASP A 257 2.57 8.53 19.31
CA ASP A 257 1.70 9.48 18.60
C ASP A 257 0.50 8.82 17.91
N ILE A 258 0.39 7.48 17.99
CA ILE A 258 -0.65 6.72 17.30
C ILE A 258 -1.88 6.58 18.20
N PRO A 259 -3.10 6.80 17.69
CA PRO A 259 -4.32 6.59 18.45
C PRO A 259 -4.40 5.16 18.99
N LYS A 260 -4.77 5.03 20.27
CA LYS A 260 -4.84 3.74 20.96
C LYS A 260 -5.67 2.71 20.20
N LYS A 261 -6.81 3.10 19.65
CA LYS A 261 -7.66 2.25 18.82
C LYS A 261 -6.93 1.60 17.65
N VAL A 262 -6.04 2.34 16.98
CA VAL A 262 -5.24 1.79 15.86
C VAL A 262 -4.23 0.77 16.34
N ILE A 263 -3.59 1.03 17.50
CA ILE A 263 -2.64 0.10 18.12
C ILE A 263 -3.35 -1.17 18.58
N ASP A 264 -4.56 -1.06 19.11
CA ASP A 264 -5.34 -2.20 19.60
C ASP A 264 -5.87 -3.06 18.43
N ASP A 265 -6.21 -2.46 17.30
CA ASP A 265 -6.82 -3.12 16.13
C ASP A 265 -5.80 -3.74 15.16
N ILE A 266 -4.54 -3.26 15.15
CA ILE A 266 -3.48 -3.70 14.23
C ILE A 266 -2.29 -4.24 15.00
N LYS A 267 -1.86 -5.45 14.66
CA LYS A 267 -0.58 -5.98 15.14
C LYS A 267 0.58 -5.22 14.48
N ILE A 268 1.24 -4.35 15.22
CA ILE A 268 2.43 -3.63 14.75
C ILE A 268 3.66 -4.46 15.10
N THR A 269 4.49 -4.75 14.11
CA THR A 269 5.69 -5.58 14.27
C THR A 269 6.92 -4.81 13.80
N PRO A 270 7.78 -4.37 14.73
CA PRO A 270 9.07 -3.77 14.40
C PRO A 270 10.02 -4.81 13.81
N VAL A 271 10.78 -4.43 12.79
CA VAL A 271 11.77 -5.27 12.10
C VAL A 271 13.07 -4.51 11.87
N ASN A 272 14.19 -5.22 11.97
CA ASN A 272 15.53 -4.67 11.74
C ASN A 272 16.07 -5.03 10.35
N THR A 273 15.67 -6.19 9.81
CA THR A 273 16.22 -6.72 8.58
C THR A 273 15.14 -7.15 7.60
N ALA A 274 15.49 -7.16 6.32
CA ALA A 274 14.61 -7.66 5.27
C ALA A 274 14.37 -9.18 5.40
N ASP A 275 15.29 -9.92 6.00
CA ASP A 275 15.13 -11.36 6.29
C ASP A 275 13.97 -11.60 7.28
N GLU A 276 13.86 -10.77 8.33
CA GLU A 276 12.73 -10.80 9.26
C GLU A 276 11.41 -10.51 8.55
N VAL A 277 11.41 -9.51 7.65
CA VAL A 277 10.23 -9.16 6.84
C VAL A 277 9.77 -10.36 6.02
N LEU A 278 10.69 -11.03 5.32
CA LEU A 278 10.37 -12.18 4.47
C LEU A 278 9.80 -13.35 5.27
N LYS A 279 10.37 -13.67 6.43
CA LYS A 279 9.86 -14.72 7.33
C LYS A 279 8.42 -14.47 7.78
N ILE A 280 8.06 -13.22 8.02
CA ILE A 280 6.73 -12.84 8.50
C ILE A 280 5.73 -12.75 7.34
N ALA A 281 6.13 -12.10 6.24
CA ALA A 281 5.23 -11.74 5.14
C ALA A 281 4.91 -12.89 4.19
N LEU A 282 5.83 -13.83 3.98
CA LEU A 282 5.61 -14.95 3.08
C LEU A 282 4.74 -16.04 3.74
N THR A 283 3.96 -16.75 2.93
CA THR A 283 3.10 -17.84 3.40
C THR A 283 3.86 -19.12 3.73
N LYS A 284 5.10 -19.26 3.24
CA LYS A 284 6.01 -20.40 3.49
C LYS A 284 7.41 -19.88 3.73
N GLU A 285 8.18 -20.60 4.52
CA GLU A 285 9.59 -20.31 4.73
C GLU A 285 10.42 -20.51 3.46
N LEU A 286 11.42 -19.65 3.30
CA LEU A 286 12.44 -19.78 2.26
C LEU A 286 13.36 -20.93 2.64
N LYS A 287 13.73 -21.75 1.67
CA LYS A 287 14.65 -22.87 1.87
C LYS A 287 15.93 -22.54 1.10
N PRO A 288 17.06 -22.39 1.78
CA PRO A 288 18.35 -22.23 1.11
C PRO A 288 18.62 -23.31 0.08
N THR A 289 19.36 -22.99 -0.95
CA THR A 289 19.78 -23.94 -1.98
C THR A 289 21.28 -23.82 -2.22
N ASP A 290 21.90 -24.95 -2.49
CA ASP A 290 23.29 -24.98 -2.95
C ASP A 290 23.31 -24.80 -4.47
N TRP A 291 24.29 -24.06 -4.94
CA TRP A 291 24.53 -23.89 -6.36
C TRP A 291 26.03 -23.87 -6.62
N VAL A 292 26.48 -24.72 -7.51
CA VAL A 292 27.84 -24.77 -7.99
C VAL A 292 27.86 -24.30 -9.43
N GLU A 293 28.66 -23.29 -9.72
CA GLU A 293 28.91 -22.87 -11.09
C GLU A 293 29.58 -24.01 -11.84
N VAL A 294 28.87 -24.62 -12.78
CA VAL A 294 29.49 -25.55 -13.70
C VAL A 294 30.29 -24.68 -14.69
N ASP A 295 31.56 -24.48 -14.39
CA ASP A 295 32.47 -23.88 -15.37
C ASP A 295 32.23 -24.57 -16.71
N LYS A 296 32.05 -23.77 -17.75
CA LYS A 296 32.05 -24.28 -19.12
C LYS A 296 33.41 -25.00 -19.32
N ILE A 297 33.40 -26.30 -19.01
CA ILE A 297 34.53 -27.15 -19.37
C ILE A 297 34.61 -27.04 -20.88
N SER A 298 35.52 -26.20 -21.24
CA SER A 298 36.04 -25.81 -22.52
C SER A 298 35.78 -26.78 -23.66
N ASP A 299 35.37 -26.23 -24.77
CA ASP A 299 35.50 -26.71 -26.14
C ASP A 299 36.97 -27.05 -26.56
N ASN A 300 37.89 -27.29 -25.63
CA ASN A 300 39.27 -27.67 -25.89
C ASN A 300 39.47 -29.14 -26.26
N LYS A 301 38.43 -29.95 -26.36
CA LYS A 301 38.54 -31.32 -26.88
C LYS A 301 38.37 -31.46 -28.39
N LYS A 302 38.10 -30.35 -29.11
CA LYS A 302 37.99 -30.40 -30.59
C LYS A 302 39.28 -30.05 -31.35
N SER A 303 40.29 -29.47 -30.71
CA SER A 303 41.53 -29.11 -31.40
C SER A 303 42.61 -30.21 -31.42
N GLU A 304 42.50 -31.23 -30.56
CA GLU A 304 43.49 -32.34 -30.54
C GLU A 304 43.16 -33.51 -31.49
N LYS A 305 41.93 -33.57 -32.03
CA LYS A 305 41.60 -34.62 -33.01
C LYS A 305 41.88 -34.26 -34.49
N THR A 306 42.24 -33.01 -34.76
CA THR A 306 42.49 -32.58 -36.15
C THR A 306 43.96 -32.57 -36.52
N GLN A 307 44.89 -32.83 -35.59
CA GLN A 307 46.32 -32.96 -35.88
C GLN A 307 46.83 -34.39 -35.99
N ALA A 308 46.01 -35.42 -35.75
CA ALA A 308 46.42 -36.82 -35.82
C ALA A 308 45.95 -37.55 -37.11
N SER A 309 45.50 -36.82 -38.14
CA SER A 309 45.07 -37.41 -39.41
C SER A 309 45.81 -36.85 -40.65
N ILE A 310 46.99 -36.26 -40.44
CA ILE A 310 47.94 -35.92 -41.55
C ILE A 310 49.27 -36.45 -41.16
N GLN A 311 49.46 -37.76 -41.28
CA GLN A 311 50.74 -38.47 -41.58
C GLN A 311 50.40 -39.75 -42.34
#